data_5c98b552c4cf91f8159297b07d53deab
#
_entry.id   5c98b552c4cf91f8159297b07d53deab
#
_cell.length_a   1.000
_cell.length_b   1.000
_cell.length_c   1.000
_cell.angle_alpha   90.00
_cell.angle_beta   90.00
_cell.angle_gamma   90.00
#
_symmetry.space_group_name_H-M   'P 1'
#
loop_
_entity.id
_entity.type
_entity.pdbx_description
1 polymer ?
#
loop_
_entity_poly.entity_id
_entity_poly.type
_entity_poly.pdbx_seq_one_letter_code
_entity_poly.pdbx_strand_id
1 'polypeptide(L)'
;MNFTVKFATWATLLALLMPTTSCVTKKKYNAMQNQYRTELDVANSSLAKYGRQLNELMSQLSVCEAEKAAARNESQITIRLREEQIADLRAQIADCLAQRDKQVSQVGNLTVLSQSASDNIRETLAQLERKDKYIHLLQAAKTRADSINLALAVNLKTVLKDGIDDKDVDVKVDKTVVFINLSDKMLYQSGSYNLTPRANEVLGKIAAIIESRPELEVMVEGYTDNVPYKSGVLEDNWDLSVKRSTSVVRALQREFKINPNRLIAAGRGEYNALATNSTEEGRATNRRTRIIILPKLDQFYDLLNPNMVPNK
;
A
#
# COMPACT_ATOMS: atom_id res chain seq x y z
N MET A 1 18.96 -33.10 0.61
CA MET A 1 19.67 -33.89 1.65
C MET A 1 18.58 -34.47 2.54
N ASN A 2 18.33 -35.76 2.33
CA ASN A 2 17.19 -36.48 2.95
C ASN A 2 17.49 -36.81 4.40
N PHE A 3 16.59 -36.47 5.30
CA PHE A 3 16.58 -37.02 6.64
C PHE A 3 15.29 -37.81 6.85
N THR A 4 15.43 -39.11 6.71
CA THR A 4 14.44 -40.10 7.12
C THR A 4 14.59 -40.35 8.62
N VAL A 5 13.57 -40.04 9.39
CA VAL A 5 13.50 -40.44 10.80
C VAL A 5 12.77 -41.76 10.90
N LYS A 6 13.48 -42.76 11.41
CA LYS A 6 12.98 -44.10 11.68
C LYS A 6 12.04 -44.08 12.90
N PHE A 7 10.83 -44.61 12.73
CA PHE A 7 10.02 -45.07 13.84
C PHE A 7 10.59 -46.34 14.41
N ALA A 8 10.90 -46.36 15.70
CA ALA A 8 11.19 -47.53 16.45
C ALA A 8 10.07 -47.82 17.43
N THR A 9 9.42 -48.93 17.20
CA THR A 9 8.44 -49.64 18.02
C THR A 9 8.99 -49.98 19.37
N TRP A 10 8.22 -49.70 20.43
CA TRP A 10 8.35 -50.44 21.70
C TRP A 10 6.99 -50.91 22.15
N ALA A 11 6.78 -52.19 21.98
CA ALA A 11 5.66 -52.91 22.57
C ALA A 11 6.17 -53.59 23.85
N THR A 12 5.24 -53.81 24.74
CA THR A 12 5.24 -54.73 25.91
C THR A 12 5.97 -54.29 27.19
N LEU A 13 5.14 -53.87 28.16
CA LEU A 13 5.22 -54.52 29.48
C LEU A 13 3.85 -54.51 30.16
N LEU A 14 3.23 -55.67 30.12
CA LEU A 14 2.03 -56.04 30.88
C LEU A 14 2.47 -56.51 32.27
N ALA A 15 2.03 -55.80 33.34
CA ALA A 15 2.14 -56.33 34.69
C ALA A 15 1.00 -55.83 35.59
N LEU A 16 0.16 -56.76 35.94
CA LEU A 16 -0.69 -56.85 37.09
C LEU A 16 -0.57 -55.72 38.14
N LEU A 17 -1.69 -55.01 38.36
CA LEU A 17 -2.00 -54.47 39.68
C LEU A 17 -3.52 -54.53 39.91
N MET A 18 -3.87 -55.21 40.99
CA MET A 18 -5.21 -55.45 41.51
C MET A 18 -6.02 -54.16 41.65
N PRO A 19 -7.34 -54.22 41.46
CA PRO A 19 -8.18 -53.05 41.71
C PRO A 19 -8.40 -52.91 43.18
N THR A 20 -7.85 -51.95 43.84
CA THR A 20 -8.37 -51.44 45.10
C THR A 20 -9.67 -50.69 44.76
N THR A 21 -10.79 -51.32 45.06
CA THR A 21 -12.10 -50.73 44.96
C THR A 21 -12.27 -49.64 46.03
N SER A 22 -11.84 -48.44 45.62
CA SER A 22 -12.30 -47.24 46.31
C SER A 22 -13.68 -46.87 45.77
N CYS A 23 -14.70 -47.17 46.62
CA CYS A 23 -16.10 -46.82 46.34
C CYS A 23 -16.27 -45.29 46.30
N VAL A 24 -15.93 -44.69 45.22
CA VAL A 24 -16.40 -43.34 44.97
C VAL A 24 -17.82 -43.42 44.43
N THR A 25 -18.78 -42.82 45.12
CA THR A 25 -20.16 -42.77 44.65
C THR A 25 -20.24 -42.28 43.23
N LYS A 26 -20.98 -42.94 42.34
CA LYS A 26 -21.16 -42.63 40.94
C LYS A 26 -21.47 -41.14 40.69
N LYS A 27 -22.18 -40.51 41.64
CA LYS A 27 -22.49 -39.06 41.60
C LYS A 27 -21.24 -38.20 41.78
N LYS A 28 -20.31 -38.58 42.66
CA LYS A 28 -19.06 -37.84 42.91
C LYS A 28 -18.07 -38.03 41.79
N TYR A 29 -18.02 -39.23 41.20
CA TYR A 29 -17.21 -39.52 40.00
C TYR A 29 -17.70 -38.71 38.80
N ASN A 30 -19.01 -38.70 38.54
CA ASN A 30 -19.58 -37.92 37.44
C ASN A 30 -19.39 -36.40 37.64
N ALA A 31 -19.52 -35.92 38.87
CA ALA A 31 -19.28 -34.51 39.18
C ALA A 31 -17.81 -34.10 38.90
N MET A 32 -16.88 -34.93 39.35
CA MET A 32 -15.44 -34.70 39.11
C MET A 32 -15.11 -34.83 37.63
N GLN A 33 -15.67 -35.81 36.93
CA GLN A 33 -15.48 -35.96 35.48
C GLN A 33 -16.03 -34.78 34.70
N ASN A 34 -17.18 -34.23 35.09
CA ASN A 34 -17.73 -33.02 34.47
C ASN A 34 -16.87 -31.80 34.78
N GLN A 35 -16.35 -31.67 35.98
CA GLN A 35 -15.43 -30.58 36.32
C GLN A 35 -14.18 -30.63 35.49
N TYR A 36 -13.52 -31.81 35.40
CA TYR A 36 -12.33 -31.94 34.55
C TYR A 36 -12.61 -31.69 33.06
N ARG A 37 -13.78 -32.12 32.57
CA ARG A 37 -14.19 -31.82 31.21
C ARG A 37 -14.33 -30.31 30.99
N THR A 38 -14.98 -29.61 31.91
CA THR A 38 -15.15 -28.14 31.82
C THR A 38 -13.80 -27.41 31.89
N GLU A 39 -12.92 -27.85 32.80
CA GLU A 39 -11.58 -27.28 32.90
C GLU A 39 -10.74 -27.53 31.62
N LEU A 40 -10.85 -28.75 31.05
CA LEU A 40 -10.19 -29.11 29.79
C LEU A 40 -10.72 -28.30 28.61
N ASP A 41 -12.05 -28.11 28.56
CA ASP A 41 -12.67 -27.29 27.50
C ASP A 41 -12.25 -25.82 27.61
N VAL A 42 -12.18 -25.28 28.84
CA VAL A 42 -11.68 -23.92 29.08
C VAL A 42 -10.19 -23.81 28.69
N ALA A 43 -9.37 -24.79 29.06
CA ALA A 43 -7.96 -24.82 28.71
C ALA A 43 -7.77 -24.90 27.18
N ASN A 44 -8.51 -25.80 26.51
CA ASN A 44 -8.47 -25.97 25.07
C ASN A 44 -8.94 -24.71 24.33
N SER A 45 -10.01 -24.08 24.84
CA SER A 45 -10.51 -22.82 24.26
C SER A 45 -9.49 -21.69 24.40
N SER A 46 -8.80 -21.62 25.54
CA SER A 46 -7.73 -20.65 25.79
C SER A 46 -6.52 -20.94 24.90
N LEU A 47 -6.12 -22.19 24.76
CA LEU A 47 -5.04 -22.60 23.86
C LEU A 47 -5.35 -22.25 22.41
N ALA A 48 -6.58 -22.52 21.97
CA ALA A 48 -7.04 -22.16 20.63
C ALA A 48 -7.06 -20.63 20.40
N LYS A 49 -7.40 -19.85 21.44
CA LYS A 49 -7.35 -18.39 21.40
C LYS A 49 -5.91 -17.89 21.28
N TYR A 50 -5.01 -18.38 22.12
CA TYR A 50 -3.59 -17.98 22.04
C TYR A 50 -2.92 -18.44 20.74
N GLY A 51 -3.28 -19.64 20.24
CA GLY A 51 -2.80 -20.11 18.94
C GLY A 51 -3.22 -19.19 17.80
N ARG A 52 -4.45 -18.70 17.80
CA ARG A 52 -4.92 -17.73 16.81
C ARG A 52 -4.17 -16.39 16.92
N GLN A 53 -4.02 -15.89 18.16
CA GLN A 53 -3.26 -14.66 18.40
C GLN A 53 -1.80 -14.77 17.97
N LEU A 54 -1.17 -15.92 18.24
CA LEU A 54 0.21 -16.17 17.81
C LEU A 54 0.34 -16.17 16.28
N ASN A 55 -0.56 -16.87 15.58
CA ASN A 55 -0.56 -16.92 14.13
C ASN A 55 -0.81 -15.54 13.52
N GLU A 56 -1.69 -14.75 14.13
CA GLU A 56 -1.95 -13.38 13.69
C GLU A 56 -0.72 -12.49 13.86
N LEU A 57 -0.08 -12.53 15.02
CA LEU A 57 1.16 -11.80 15.29
C LEU A 57 2.32 -12.23 14.36
N MET A 58 2.44 -13.53 14.09
CA MET A 58 3.43 -14.03 13.13
C MET A 58 3.15 -13.54 11.71
N SER A 59 1.88 -13.50 11.30
CA SER A 59 1.48 -12.94 10.01
C SER A 59 1.80 -11.44 9.91
N GLN A 60 1.46 -10.67 10.95
CA GLN A 60 1.78 -9.24 11.01
C GLN A 60 3.30 -9.00 11.00
N LEU A 61 4.06 -9.82 11.73
CA LEU A 61 5.52 -9.72 11.74
C LEU A 61 6.10 -10.00 10.36
N SER A 62 5.63 -11.06 9.68
CA SER A 62 6.11 -11.41 8.33
C SER A 62 5.81 -10.31 7.30
N VAL A 63 4.64 -9.68 7.39
CA VAL A 63 4.27 -8.53 6.54
C VAL A 63 5.19 -7.34 6.83
N CYS A 64 5.37 -7.00 8.11
CA CYS A 64 6.25 -5.90 8.52
C CYS A 64 7.70 -6.13 8.10
N GLU A 65 8.20 -7.37 8.22
CA GLU A 65 9.54 -7.71 7.75
C GLU A 65 9.67 -7.61 6.23
N ALA A 66 8.65 -8.04 5.48
CA ALA A 66 8.61 -7.91 4.03
C ALA A 66 8.56 -6.42 3.60
N GLU A 67 7.73 -5.61 4.25
CA GLU A 67 7.66 -4.16 3.99
C GLU A 67 8.99 -3.47 4.33
N LYS A 68 9.61 -3.84 5.46
CA LYS A 68 10.92 -3.32 5.86
C LYS A 68 12.02 -3.72 4.87
N ALA A 69 11.98 -4.96 4.37
CA ALA A 69 12.91 -5.42 3.35
C ALA A 69 12.70 -4.69 2.02
N ALA A 70 11.45 -4.49 1.60
CA ALA A 70 11.10 -3.72 0.40
C ALA A 70 11.56 -2.26 0.51
N ALA A 71 11.25 -1.60 1.63
CA ALA A 71 11.67 -0.22 1.88
C ALA A 71 13.20 -0.06 1.94
N ARG A 72 13.90 -1.04 2.52
CA ARG A 72 15.38 -1.05 2.50
C ARG A 72 15.93 -1.21 1.09
N ASN A 73 15.33 -2.11 0.31
CA ASN A 73 15.76 -2.35 -1.07
C ASN A 73 15.51 -1.12 -1.95
N GLU A 74 14.34 -0.48 -1.80
CA GLU A 74 14.02 0.76 -2.48
C GLU A 74 14.96 1.91 -2.09
N SER A 75 15.25 2.02 -0.78
CA SER A 75 16.22 2.99 -0.27
C SER A 75 17.62 2.74 -0.83
N GLN A 76 18.07 1.48 -0.88
CA GLN A 76 19.37 1.12 -1.46
C GLN A 76 19.43 1.42 -2.95
N ILE A 77 18.36 1.12 -3.69
CA ILE A 77 18.27 1.44 -5.14
C ILE A 77 18.33 2.97 -5.31
N THR A 78 17.58 3.70 -4.50
CA THR A 78 17.57 5.17 -4.55
C THR A 78 18.93 5.76 -4.21
N ILE A 79 19.60 5.23 -3.18
CA ILE A 79 20.95 5.65 -2.80
C ILE A 79 21.92 5.36 -3.95
N ARG A 80 21.88 4.15 -4.52
CA ARG A 80 22.72 3.76 -5.64
C ARG A 80 22.52 4.66 -6.87
N LEU A 81 21.25 4.93 -7.22
CA LEU A 81 20.93 5.85 -8.32
C LEU A 81 21.45 7.26 -8.05
N ARG A 82 21.35 7.73 -6.81
CA ARG A 82 21.90 9.06 -6.43
C ARG A 82 23.44 9.06 -6.44
N GLU A 83 24.06 7.97 -6.00
CA GLU A 83 25.53 7.84 -6.05
C GLU A 83 26.02 7.82 -7.51
N GLU A 84 25.30 7.10 -8.40
CA GLU A 84 25.60 7.11 -9.83
C GLU A 84 25.43 8.52 -10.43
N GLN A 85 24.33 9.22 -10.09
CA GLN A 85 24.12 10.61 -10.53
C GLN A 85 25.20 11.56 -9.99
N ILE A 86 25.60 11.41 -8.74
CA ILE A 86 26.68 12.21 -8.13
C ILE A 86 28.02 11.90 -8.80
N ALA A 87 28.29 10.63 -9.13
CA ALA A 87 29.51 10.24 -9.83
C ALA A 87 29.53 10.82 -11.26
N ASP A 88 28.41 10.74 -11.96
CA ASP A 88 28.26 11.30 -13.32
C ASP A 88 28.43 12.83 -13.34
N LEU A 89 27.75 13.51 -12.40
CA LEU A 89 27.91 14.96 -12.23
C LEU A 89 29.35 15.35 -11.84
N ARG A 90 30.03 14.56 -11.03
CA ARG A 90 31.45 14.78 -10.69
C ARG A 90 32.35 14.55 -11.89
N ALA A 91 32.08 13.53 -12.70
CA ALA A 91 32.80 13.30 -13.95
C ALA A 91 32.58 14.47 -14.93
N GLN A 92 31.35 14.94 -15.10
CA GLN A 92 31.04 16.10 -15.92
C GLN A 92 31.73 17.38 -15.44
N ILE A 93 31.77 17.59 -14.11
CA ILE A 93 32.50 18.72 -13.50
C ILE A 93 34.00 18.60 -13.74
N ALA A 94 34.58 17.41 -13.57
CA ALA A 94 36.00 17.20 -13.80
C ALA A 94 36.38 17.42 -15.27
N ASP A 95 35.55 16.96 -16.21
CA ASP A 95 35.73 17.15 -17.64
C ASP A 95 35.58 18.63 -18.04
N CYS A 96 34.58 19.29 -17.46
CA CYS A 96 34.36 20.73 -17.65
C CYS A 96 35.56 21.57 -17.14
N LEU A 97 36.13 21.21 -15.99
CA LEU A 97 37.32 21.86 -15.45
C LEU A 97 38.56 21.59 -16.30
N ALA A 98 38.73 20.39 -16.82
CA ALA A 98 39.84 20.06 -17.72
C ALA A 98 39.72 20.77 -19.06
N GLN A 99 38.49 20.88 -19.59
CA GLN A 99 38.24 21.68 -20.80
C GLN A 99 38.51 23.17 -20.57
N ARG A 100 38.07 23.72 -19.44
CA ARG A 100 38.36 25.09 -19.04
C ARG A 100 39.86 25.35 -18.97
N ASP A 101 40.61 24.48 -18.30
CA ASP A 101 42.04 24.63 -18.10
C ASP A 101 42.82 24.55 -19.45
N LYS A 102 42.33 23.69 -20.35
CA LYS A 102 42.85 23.60 -21.73
C LYS A 102 42.57 24.86 -22.54
N GLN A 103 41.35 25.41 -22.40
CA GLN A 103 40.98 26.68 -23.06
C GLN A 103 41.75 27.87 -22.47
N VAL A 104 41.92 27.93 -21.14
CA VAL A 104 42.75 28.97 -20.48
C VAL A 104 44.19 28.88 -20.91
N SER A 105 44.76 27.66 -21.04
CA SER A 105 46.09 27.44 -21.56
C SER A 105 46.23 27.87 -23.04
N GLN A 106 45.21 27.64 -23.86
CA GLN A 106 45.18 28.11 -25.25
C GLN A 106 44.99 29.62 -25.36
N VAL A 107 44.21 30.23 -24.46
CA VAL A 107 44.02 31.71 -24.41
C VAL A 107 45.27 32.42 -23.90
N GLY A 108 46.09 31.78 -23.04
CA GLY A 108 47.39 32.28 -22.60
C GLY A 108 48.36 32.47 -23.77
N ASN A 109 48.13 31.79 -24.89
CA ASN A 109 48.92 31.90 -26.11
C ASN A 109 48.28 32.75 -27.24
N LEU A 110 47.08 33.29 -27.05
CA LEU A 110 46.36 34.04 -28.08
C LEU A 110 45.62 35.23 -27.51
N THR A 111 46.24 36.39 -27.56
CA THR A 111 45.78 37.72 -27.08
C THR A 111 44.54 38.26 -27.83
N VAL A 112 43.88 37.51 -28.69
CA VAL A 112 42.83 38.05 -29.61
C VAL A 112 41.45 37.38 -29.50
N LEU A 113 41.24 36.36 -28.66
CA LEU A 113 39.96 35.62 -28.60
C LEU A 113 39.17 35.78 -27.27
N SER A 114 39.41 36.87 -26.56
CA SER A 114 38.96 37.06 -25.18
C SER A 114 37.44 37.30 -24.99
N GLN A 115 36.76 37.89 -25.97
CA GLN A 115 35.36 38.31 -25.77
C GLN A 115 34.36 37.16 -25.95
N SER A 116 34.48 36.38 -27.00
CA SER A 116 33.56 35.30 -27.35
C SER A 116 33.66 34.10 -26.40
N ALA A 117 34.89 33.81 -25.90
CA ALA A 117 35.11 32.76 -24.91
C ALA A 117 34.50 33.10 -23.50
N SER A 118 34.60 34.40 -23.13
CA SER A 118 34.02 34.89 -21.89
C SER A 118 32.49 34.82 -21.89
N ASP A 119 31.87 35.11 -23.05
CA ASP A 119 30.40 35.06 -23.20
C ASP A 119 29.87 33.59 -23.13
N ASN A 120 30.60 32.67 -23.78
CA ASN A 120 30.28 31.25 -23.73
C ASN A 120 30.41 30.64 -22.29
N ILE A 121 31.44 31.06 -21.54
CA ILE A 121 31.63 30.63 -20.14
C ILE A 121 30.51 31.19 -19.26
N ARG A 122 30.14 32.47 -19.46
CA ARG A 122 29.00 33.07 -18.76
C ARG A 122 27.68 32.36 -19.05
N GLU A 123 27.46 32.01 -20.30
CA GLU A 123 26.25 31.29 -20.70
C GLU A 123 26.21 29.88 -20.10
N THR A 124 27.35 29.17 -20.11
CA THR A 124 27.48 27.83 -19.51
C THR A 124 27.28 27.86 -17.99
N LEU A 125 27.84 28.85 -17.29
CA LEU A 125 27.64 29.07 -15.88
C LEU A 125 26.17 29.40 -15.57
N ALA A 126 25.54 30.26 -16.35
CA ALA A 126 24.12 30.59 -16.20
C ALA A 126 23.19 29.39 -16.49
N GLN A 127 23.61 28.48 -17.38
CA GLN A 127 22.88 27.22 -17.62
C GLN A 127 23.06 26.24 -16.45
N LEU A 128 24.26 26.14 -15.87
CA LEU A 128 24.52 25.33 -14.67
C LEU A 128 23.72 25.83 -13.47
N GLU A 129 23.73 27.14 -13.20
CA GLU A 129 22.90 27.72 -12.13
C GLU A 129 21.40 27.46 -12.34
N ARG A 130 20.94 27.58 -13.60
CA ARG A 130 19.52 27.23 -13.91
C ARG A 130 19.19 25.75 -13.64
N LYS A 131 20.10 24.87 -14.06
CA LYS A 131 19.91 23.41 -13.82
C LYS A 131 19.93 23.07 -12.33
N ASP A 132 20.84 23.64 -11.57
CA ASP A 132 20.95 23.42 -10.13
C ASP A 132 19.70 23.91 -9.40
N LYS A 133 19.24 25.11 -9.72
CA LYS A 133 18.00 25.68 -9.21
C LYS A 133 16.79 24.80 -9.56
N TYR A 134 16.77 24.24 -10.77
CA TYR A 134 15.73 23.33 -11.21
C TYR A 134 15.74 22.01 -10.43
N ILE A 135 16.92 21.45 -10.19
CA ILE A 135 17.08 20.22 -9.35
C ILE A 135 16.58 20.47 -7.94
N HIS A 136 16.92 21.58 -7.31
CA HIS A 136 16.44 21.95 -5.98
C HIS A 136 14.91 22.12 -5.93
N LEU A 137 14.32 22.72 -6.95
CA LEU A 137 12.86 22.84 -7.06
C LEU A 137 12.18 21.49 -7.19
N LEU A 138 12.72 20.59 -8.00
CA LEU A 138 12.20 19.23 -8.15
C LEU A 138 12.30 18.42 -6.83
N GLN A 139 13.42 18.55 -6.13
CA GLN A 139 13.61 17.89 -4.83
C GLN A 139 12.61 18.43 -3.79
N ALA A 140 12.44 19.74 -3.72
CA ALA A 140 11.49 20.36 -2.82
C ALA A 140 10.04 19.96 -3.15
N ALA A 141 9.67 19.92 -4.44
CA ALA A 141 8.36 19.48 -4.88
C ALA A 141 8.09 18.01 -4.52
N LYS A 142 9.08 17.14 -4.74
CA LYS A 142 8.99 15.72 -4.37
C LYS A 142 8.81 15.55 -2.86
N THR A 143 9.65 16.20 -2.05
CA THR A 143 9.56 16.12 -0.58
C THR A 143 8.21 16.62 -0.07
N ARG A 144 7.69 17.69 -0.68
CA ARG A 144 6.36 18.22 -0.34
C ARG A 144 5.25 17.25 -0.69
N ALA A 145 5.29 16.63 -1.86
CA ALA A 145 4.32 15.61 -2.28
C ALA A 145 4.34 14.40 -1.34
N ASP A 146 5.53 13.88 -1.01
CA ASP A 146 5.70 12.75 -0.09
C ASP A 146 5.16 13.09 1.31
N SER A 147 5.40 14.29 1.81
CA SER A 147 4.89 14.75 3.11
C SER A 147 3.37 14.89 3.13
N ILE A 148 2.78 15.41 2.06
CA ILE A 148 1.32 15.53 1.93
C ILE A 148 0.65 14.15 1.92
N ASN A 149 1.21 13.20 1.16
CA ASN A 149 0.67 11.85 1.06
C ASN A 149 0.78 11.08 2.37
N LEU A 150 1.90 11.25 3.08
CA LEU A 150 2.07 10.66 4.41
C LEU A 150 1.05 11.23 5.41
N ALA A 151 0.90 12.55 5.46
CA ALA A 151 -0.09 13.21 6.32
C ALA A 151 -1.52 12.78 5.97
N LEU A 152 -1.84 12.65 4.69
CA LEU A 152 -3.12 12.16 4.21
C LEU A 152 -3.39 10.73 4.68
N ALA A 153 -2.41 9.84 4.54
CA ALA A 153 -2.54 8.46 4.98
C ALA A 153 -2.69 8.31 6.49
N VAL A 154 -1.95 9.10 7.28
CA VAL A 154 -2.08 9.14 8.74
C VAL A 154 -3.48 9.62 9.14
N ASN A 155 -3.97 10.70 8.53
CA ASN A 155 -5.32 11.21 8.78
C ASN A 155 -6.39 10.18 8.41
N LEU A 156 -6.28 9.55 7.24
CA LEU A 156 -7.18 8.48 6.81
C LEU A 156 -7.17 7.30 7.78
N LYS A 157 -5.99 6.83 8.18
CA LYS A 157 -5.87 5.75 9.18
C LYS A 157 -6.53 6.12 10.50
N THR A 158 -6.33 7.33 10.98
CA THR A 158 -6.89 7.80 12.25
C THR A 158 -8.42 7.88 12.17
N VAL A 159 -8.94 8.55 11.15
CA VAL A 159 -10.39 8.78 10.97
C VAL A 159 -11.14 7.46 10.66
N LEU A 160 -10.51 6.53 9.97
CA LEU A 160 -11.11 5.25 9.60
C LEU A 160 -11.02 4.19 10.72
N LYS A 161 -10.07 4.31 11.66
CA LYS A 161 -9.97 3.40 12.82
C LYS A 161 -11.14 3.53 13.79
N ASP A 162 -11.76 4.69 13.89
CA ASP A 162 -12.87 4.90 14.80
C ASP A 162 -14.14 4.19 14.29
N GLY A 163 -14.40 2.98 14.82
CA GLY A 163 -15.62 2.22 14.58
C GLY A 163 -15.63 1.33 13.33
N ILE A 164 -14.49 1.11 12.69
CA ILE A 164 -14.35 0.23 11.53
C ILE A 164 -13.40 -0.92 11.88
N ASP A 165 -13.80 -2.14 11.56
CA ASP A 165 -12.96 -3.32 11.76
C ASP A 165 -11.73 -3.24 10.83
N ASP A 166 -10.51 -3.43 11.37
CA ASP A 166 -9.25 -3.36 10.61
C ASP A 166 -9.19 -4.36 9.42
N LYS A 167 -10.10 -5.34 9.40
CA LYS A 167 -10.22 -6.30 8.30
C LYS A 167 -10.97 -5.76 7.08
N ASP A 168 -11.76 -4.73 7.26
CA ASP A 168 -12.62 -4.17 6.21
C ASP A 168 -12.00 -2.99 5.49
N VAL A 169 -11.01 -2.32 6.10
CA VAL A 169 -10.36 -1.12 5.55
C VAL A 169 -8.86 -1.19 5.75
N ASP A 170 -8.10 -1.13 4.65
CA ASP A 170 -6.64 -1.09 4.65
C ASP A 170 -6.14 0.12 3.88
N VAL A 171 -5.33 0.95 4.54
CA VAL A 171 -4.75 2.17 3.95
C VAL A 171 -3.26 2.00 3.75
N LYS A 172 -2.82 2.10 2.50
CA LYS A 172 -1.41 2.01 2.08
C LYS A 172 -0.98 3.23 1.30
N VAL A 173 0.29 3.59 1.45
CA VAL A 173 0.96 4.60 0.62
C VAL A 173 1.99 3.90 -0.24
N ASP A 174 1.92 4.10 -1.53
CA ASP A 174 2.95 3.69 -2.46
C ASP A 174 3.35 4.88 -3.32
N LYS A 175 4.61 5.30 -3.17
CA LYS A 175 5.17 6.50 -3.83
C LYS A 175 4.33 7.76 -3.54
N THR A 176 3.68 8.29 -4.57
CA THR A 176 2.88 9.52 -4.50
C THR A 176 1.37 9.26 -4.45
N VAL A 177 0.95 8.03 -4.19
CA VAL A 177 -0.44 7.61 -4.28
C VAL A 177 -0.89 6.98 -2.96
N VAL A 178 -2.06 7.35 -2.50
CA VAL A 178 -2.70 6.72 -1.33
C VAL A 178 -3.76 5.75 -1.80
N PHE A 179 -3.65 4.52 -1.36
CA PHE A 179 -4.59 3.44 -1.63
C PHE A 179 -5.42 3.13 -0.39
N ILE A 180 -6.73 3.12 -0.54
CA ILE A 180 -7.68 2.67 0.46
C ILE A 180 -8.39 1.45 -0.09
N ASN A 181 -8.08 0.27 0.45
CA ASN A 181 -8.78 -0.96 0.09
C ASN A 181 -9.96 -1.15 1.03
N LEU A 182 -11.12 -1.38 0.47
CA LEU A 182 -12.38 -1.57 1.19
C LEU A 182 -12.93 -2.96 0.84
N SER A 183 -13.32 -3.73 1.85
CA SER A 183 -13.90 -5.05 1.62
C SER A 183 -15.26 -4.95 0.93
N ASP A 184 -15.52 -5.87 0.03
CA ASP A 184 -16.78 -5.98 -0.70
C ASP A 184 -17.97 -6.19 0.24
N LYS A 185 -17.78 -7.04 1.25
CA LYS A 185 -18.78 -7.37 2.26
C LYS A 185 -19.25 -6.14 3.05
N MET A 186 -18.34 -5.19 3.30
CA MET A 186 -18.70 -3.94 3.98
C MET A 186 -19.44 -2.99 3.03
N LEU A 187 -18.98 -2.91 1.77
CA LEU A 187 -19.48 -1.90 0.84
C LEU A 187 -20.82 -2.27 0.22
N TYR A 188 -21.02 -3.53 -0.17
CA TYR A 188 -22.17 -3.93 -0.98
C TYR A 188 -23.03 -5.01 -0.31
N GLN A 189 -24.30 -5.01 -0.66
CA GLN A 189 -25.16 -6.15 -0.40
C GLN A 189 -24.69 -7.36 -1.20
N SER A 190 -24.84 -8.57 -0.64
CA SER A 190 -24.37 -9.80 -1.25
C SER A 190 -24.88 -9.96 -2.69
N GLY A 191 -23.98 -10.26 -3.63
CA GLY A 191 -24.31 -10.41 -5.04
C GLY A 191 -24.82 -9.14 -5.72
N SER A 192 -24.57 -7.95 -5.16
CA SER A 192 -25.11 -6.68 -5.65
C SER A 192 -24.01 -5.63 -5.82
N TYR A 193 -24.40 -4.53 -6.42
CA TYR A 193 -23.65 -3.26 -6.50
C TYR A 193 -24.31 -2.15 -5.66
N ASN A 194 -25.38 -2.46 -4.92
CA ASN A 194 -26.04 -1.50 -4.02
C ASN A 194 -25.22 -1.35 -2.74
N LEU A 195 -24.97 -0.11 -2.37
CA LEU A 195 -24.21 0.21 -1.17
C LEU A 195 -25.00 -0.12 0.10
N THR A 196 -24.25 -0.54 1.14
CA THR A 196 -24.80 -0.73 2.48
C THR A 196 -24.87 0.62 3.24
N PRO A 197 -25.68 0.73 4.30
CA PRO A 197 -25.63 1.91 5.18
C PRO A 197 -24.23 2.14 5.77
N ARG A 198 -23.53 1.07 6.13
CA ARG A 198 -22.16 1.12 6.65
C ARG A 198 -21.16 1.65 5.60
N ALA A 199 -21.37 1.30 4.34
CA ALA A 199 -20.59 1.87 3.24
C ALA A 199 -20.69 3.40 3.22
N ASN A 200 -21.88 3.94 3.39
CA ASN A 200 -22.10 5.39 3.40
C ASN A 200 -21.39 6.09 4.56
N GLU A 201 -21.34 5.48 5.74
CA GLU A 201 -20.57 6.03 6.88
C GLU A 201 -19.07 6.11 6.56
N VAL A 202 -18.51 5.04 6.01
CA VAL A 202 -17.07 4.98 5.64
C VAL A 202 -16.77 5.94 4.50
N LEU A 203 -17.60 5.94 3.47
CA LEU A 203 -17.46 6.85 2.33
C LEU A 203 -17.60 8.32 2.75
N GLY A 204 -18.46 8.62 3.73
CA GLY A 204 -18.61 9.96 4.30
C GLY A 204 -17.31 10.45 4.98
N LYS A 205 -16.66 9.59 5.74
CA LYS A 205 -15.36 9.91 6.36
C LYS A 205 -14.27 10.17 5.31
N ILE A 206 -14.23 9.33 4.27
CA ILE A 206 -13.28 9.49 3.16
C ILE A 206 -13.60 10.77 2.37
N ALA A 207 -14.86 11.03 2.10
CA ALA A 207 -15.32 12.20 1.36
C ALA A 207 -14.93 13.52 2.06
N ALA A 208 -15.09 13.60 3.39
CA ALA A 208 -14.68 14.77 4.15
C ALA A 208 -13.19 15.10 3.98
N ILE A 209 -12.34 14.07 3.92
CA ILE A 209 -10.91 14.25 3.67
C ILE A 209 -10.65 14.67 2.22
N ILE A 210 -11.33 14.07 1.24
CA ILE A 210 -11.22 14.44 -0.17
C ILE A 210 -11.69 15.89 -0.40
N GLU A 211 -12.75 16.32 0.25
CA GLU A 211 -13.28 17.66 0.12
C GLU A 211 -12.32 18.72 0.67
N SER A 212 -11.64 18.42 1.78
CA SER A 212 -10.60 19.29 2.33
C SER A 212 -9.37 19.48 1.44
N ARG A 213 -9.27 18.71 0.35
CA ARG A 213 -8.12 18.67 -0.57
C ARG A 213 -8.59 18.77 -2.03
N PRO A 214 -8.96 19.96 -2.52
CA PRO A 214 -9.51 20.16 -3.86
C PRO A 214 -8.51 19.84 -5.00
N GLU A 215 -7.23 19.80 -4.68
CA GLU A 215 -6.13 19.49 -5.59
C GLU A 215 -5.97 17.99 -5.89
N LEU A 216 -6.72 17.12 -5.22
CA LEU A 216 -6.62 15.67 -5.41
C LEU A 216 -7.71 15.15 -6.35
N GLU A 217 -7.36 14.17 -7.16
CA GLU A 217 -8.28 13.32 -7.94
C GLU A 217 -8.48 11.98 -7.26
N VAL A 218 -9.62 11.36 -7.51
CA VAL A 218 -10.00 10.10 -6.88
C VAL A 218 -10.42 9.12 -7.96
N MET A 219 -9.70 8.01 -8.03
CA MET A 219 -10.10 6.87 -8.85
C MET A 219 -10.64 5.75 -7.97
N VAL A 220 -11.79 5.24 -8.33
CA VAL A 220 -12.40 4.08 -7.66
C VAL A 220 -12.30 2.88 -8.57
N GLU A 221 -11.54 1.87 -8.16
CA GLU A 221 -11.39 0.61 -8.88
C GLU A 221 -12.17 -0.51 -8.18
N GLY A 222 -13.05 -1.20 -8.91
CA GLY A 222 -13.74 -2.40 -8.46
C GLY A 222 -12.99 -3.65 -8.86
N TYR A 223 -12.98 -4.65 -7.97
CA TYR A 223 -12.39 -5.97 -8.19
C TYR A 223 -13.37 -7.06 -7.77
N THR A 224 -13.34 -8.18 -8.45
CA THR A 224 -14.09 -9.39 -8.10
C THR A 224 -13.14 -10.54 -7.77
N ASP A 225 -13.68 -11.65 -7.33
CA ASP A 225 -13.01 -12.93 -7.38
C ASP A 225 -13.20 -13.57 -8.78
N ASN A 226 -12.72 -14.80 -8.95
CA ASN A 226 -12.82 -15.54 -10.21
C ASN A 226 -14.14 -16.32 -10.37
N VAL A 227 -15.08 -16.19 -9.44
CA VAL A 227 -16.40 -16.82 -9.60
C VAL A 227 -17.17 -16.05 -10.67
N PRO A 228 -17.59 -16.74 -11.78
CA PRO A 228 -18.32 -16.06 -12.84
C PRO A 228 -19.60 -15.43 -12.31
N TYR A 229 -19.80 -14.18 -12.65
CA TYR A 229 -21.02 -13.44 -12.29
C TYR A 229 -21.79 -13.08 -13.55
N LYS A 230 -23.07 -13.42 -13.55
CA LYS A 230 -24.00 -13.01 -14.60
C LYS A 230 -25.37 -12.74 -13.97
N SER A 231 -25.91 -11.56 -14.18
CA SER A 231 -27.22 -11.21 -13.63
C SER A 231 -27.84 -10.04 -14.40
N GLY A 232 -28.98 -10.27 -14.98
CA GLY A 232 -29.73 -9.26 -15.73
C GLY A 232 -28.95 -8.67 -16.89
N VAL A 233 -28.58 -7.39 -16.76
CA VAL A 233 -27.81 -6.64 -17.76
C VAL A 233 -26.29 -6.74 -17.58
N LEU A 234 -25.82 -7.42 -16.54
CA LEU A 234 -24.39 -7.64 -16.30
C LEU A 234 -23.99 -8.97 -16.91
N GLU A 235 -23.02 -8.94 -17.82
CA GLU A 235 -22.59 -10.11 -18.57
C GLU A 235 -21.52 -10.92 -17.84
N ASP A 236 -20.61 -10.23 -17.12
CA ASP A 236 -19.45 -10.85 -16.48
C ASP A 236 -18.92 -10.03 -15.27
N ASN A 237 -17.76 -10.46 -14.80
CA ASN A 237 -17.04 -9.81 -13.68
C ASN A 237 -16.51 -8.41 -14.03
N TRP A 238 -16.27 -8.10 -15.32
CA TRP A 238 -15.93 -6.75 -15.74
C TRP A 238 -17.07 -5.79 -15.47
N ASP A 239 -18.27 -6.14 -15.93
CA ASP A 239 -19.48 -5.34 -15.73
C ASP A 239 -19.75 -5.13 -14.24
N LEU A 240 -19.67 -6.21 -13.45
CA LEU A 240 -19.92 -6.12 -12.01
C LEU A 240 -18.92 -5.17 -11.34
N SER A 241 -17.64 -5.30 -11.67
CA SER A 241 -16.58 -4.48 -11.08
C SER A 241 -16.72 -3.00 -11.43
N VAL A 242 -17.03 -2.68 -12.69
CA VAL A 242 -17.32 -1.30 -13.14
C VAL A 242 -18.60 -0.76 -12.48
N LYS A 243 -19.64 -1.57 -12.38
CA LYS A 243 -20.92 -1.15 -11.79
C LYS A 243 -20.76 -0.82 -10.33
N ARG A 244 -19.97 -1.62 -9.59
CA ARG A 244 -19.64 -1.40 -8.19
C ARG A 244 -18.85 -0.10 -7.97
N SER A 245 -17.78 0.11 -8.72
CA SER A 245 -17.01 1.36 -8.64
C SER A 245 -17.86 2.58 -8.99
N THR A 246 -18.72 2.47 -10.00
CA THR A 246 -19.68 3.52 -10.38
C THR A 246 -20.68 3.82 -9.25
N SER A 247 -21.12 2.81 -8.48
CA SER A 247 -22.00 3.04 -7.32
C SER A 247 -21.32 3.87 -6.25
N VAL A 248 -20.06 3.59 -5.94
CA VAL A 248 -19.25 4.39 -5.01
C VAL A 248 -19.05 5.82 -5.53
N VAL A 249 -18.67 5.98 -6.81
CA VAL A 249 -18.51 7.31 -7.42
C VAL A 249 -19.80 8.11 -7.36
N ARG A 250 -20.95 7.49 -7.62
CA ARG A 250 -22.26 8.16 -7.50
C ARG A 250 -22.57 8.56 -6.07
N ALA A 251 -22.24 7.75 -5.07
CA ALA A 251 -22.41 8.14 -3.67
C ALA A 251 -21.52 9.34 -3.33
N LEU A 252 -20.22 9.31 -3.70
CA LEU A 252 -19.32 10.44 -3.50
C LEU A 252 -19.83 11.72 -4.16
N GLN A 253 -20.36 11.63 -5.38
CA GLN A 253 -20.91 12.77 -6.11
C GLN A 253 -22.23 13.27 -5.52
N ARG A 254 -23.21 12.38 -5.30
CA ARG A 254 -24.59 12.76 -5.02
C ARG A 254 -24.83 13.04 -3.55
N GLU A 255 -24.31 12.18 -2.67
CA GLU A 255 -24.51 12.27 -1.23
C GLU A 255 -23.51 13.22 -0.59
N PHE A 256 -22.22 13.08 -0.97
CA PHE A 256 -21.13 13.84 -0.37
C PHE A 256 -20.66 15.05 -1.20
N LYS A 257 -21.31 15.33 -2.34
CA LYS A 257 -21.12 16.55 -3.16
C LYS A 257 -19.69 16.72 -3.72
N ILE A 258 -18.91 15.65 -3.80
CA ILE A 258 -17.59 15.72 -4.43
C ILE A 258 -17.75 16.06 -5.92
N ASN A 259 -16.94 17.01 -6.40
CA ASN A 259 -16.96 17.45 -7.80
C ASN A 259 -16.70 16.26 -8.75
N PRO A 260 -17.63 15.97 -9.68
CA PRO A 260 -17.51 14.81 -10.59
C PRO A 260 -16.27 14.86 -11.49
N ASN A 261 -15.74 16.05 -11.81
CA ASN A 261 -14.50 16.18 -12.59
C ASN A 261 -13.25 15.64 -11.87
N ARG A 262 -13.38 15.34 -10.59
CA ARG A 262 -12.33 14.74 -9.76
C ARG A 262 -12.50 13.24 -9.57
N LEU A 263 -13.56 12.64 -10.11
CA LEU A 263 -13.95 11.26 -9.84
C LEU A 263 -13.80 10.40 -11.09
N ILE A 264 -13.11 9.28 -10.95
CA ILE A 264 -12.94 8.28 -11.99
C ILE A 264 -13.46 6.95 -11.47
N ALA A 265 -14.30 6.27 -12.24
CA ALA A 265 -14.75 4.90 -11.97
C ALA A 265 -14.05 3.93 -12.92
N ALA A 266 -13.44 2.89 -12.39
CA ALA A 266 -12.75 1.85 -13.16
C ALA A 266 -13.12 0.45 -12.65
N GLY A 267 -13.10 -0.54 -13.52
CA GLY A 267 -13.25 -1.94 -13.18
C GLY A 267 -12.01 -2.73 -13.56
N ARG A 268 -11.72 -3.77 -12.78
CA ARG A 268 -10.61 -4.69 -13.01
C ARG A 268 -11.07 -6.13 -13.18
N GLY A 269 -12.37 -6.39 -13.00
CA GLY A 269 -12.89 -7.76 -13.01
C GLY A 269 -12.19 -8.63 -11.96
N GLU A 270 -11.87 -9.85 -12.31
CA GLU A 270 -11.16 -10.83 -11.48
C GLU A 270 -9.64 -10.73 -11.52
N TYR A 271 -9.12 -9.78 -12.30
CA TYR A 271 -7.68 -9.66 -12.56
C TYR A 271 -6.97 -8.86 -11.46
N ASN A 272 -5.66 -9.02 -11.35
CA ASN A 272 -4.83 -8.47 -10.27
C ASN A 272 -5.27 -8.95 -8.87
N ALA A 273 -5.50 -10.25 -8.75
CA ALA A 273 -5.82 -10.90 -7.49
C ALA A 273 -4.72 -10.67 -6.44
N LEU A 274 -5.10 -10.36 -5.21
CA LEU A 274 -4.18 -10.20 -4.08
C LEU A 274 -3.90 -11.51 -3.37
N ALA A 275 -4.82 -12.47 -3.46
CA ALA A 275 -4.75 -13.77 -2.83
C ALA A 275 -5.21 -14.85 -3.80
N THR A 276 -4.96 -16.12 -3.44
CA THR A 276 -5.46 -17.25 -4.24
C THR A 276 -6.98 -17.28 -4.26
N ASN A 277 -7.57 -17.55 -5.43
CA ASN A 277 -9.00 -17.76 -5.55
C ASN A 277 -9.48 -19.16 -5.13
N SER A 278 -8.56 -20.05 -4.75
CA SER A 278 -8.88 -21.42 -4.36
C SER A 278 -9.57 -21.52 -3.00
N THR A 279 -9.34 -20.55 -2.11
CA THR A 279 -9.95 -20.51 -0.77
C THR A 279 -11.01 -19.40 -0.70
N GLU A 280 -11.96 -19.57 0.23
CA GLU A 280 -13.01 -18.55 0.45
C GLU A 280 -12.41 -17.24 0.99
N GLU A 281 -11.43 -17.33 1.86
CA GLU A 281 -10.71 -16.19 2.44
C GLU A 281 -9.94 -15.43 1.35
N GLY A 282 -9.30 -16.16 0.44
CA GLY A 282 -8.59 -15.57 -0.68
C GLY A 282 -9.54 -14.86 -1.65
N ARG A 283 -10.67 -15.49 -1.98
CA ARG A 283 -11.72 -14.85 -2.79
C ARG A 283 -12.28 -13.60 -2.09
N ALA A 284 -12.54 -13.68 -0.79
CA ALA A 284 -13.01 -12.53 -0.01
C ALA A 284 -12.01 -11.36 -0.04
N THR A 285 -10.70 -11.63 -0.01
CA THR A 285 -9.64 -10.64 -0.17
C THR A 285 -9.62 -10.03 -1.58
N ASN A 286 -9.92 -10.83 -2.60
CA ASN A 286 -9.95 -10.37 -3.98
C ASN A 286 -11.18 -9.51 -4.26
N ARG A 287 -12.34 -9.84 -3.69
CA ARG A 287 -13.55 -9.02 -3.74
C ARG A 287 -13.34 -7.75 -2.92
N ARG A 288 -12.87 -6.70 -3.56
CA ARG A 288 -12.55 -5.41 -2.94
C ARG A 288 -12.89 -4.25 -3.85
N THR A 289 -13.04 -3.10 -3.25
CA THR A 289 -13.00 -1.82 -3.95
C THR A 289 -11.82 -1.01 -3.44
N ARG A 290 -11.03 -0.49 -4.36
CA ARG A 290 -9.87 0.34 -4.06
C ARG A 290 -10.18 1.78 -4.40
N ILE A 291 -10.07 2.66 -3.43
CA ILE A 291 -10.09 4.11 -3.66
C ILE A 291 -8.64 4.57 -3.74
N ILE A 292 -8.29 5.20 -4.84
CA ILE A 292 -6.94 5.68 -5.15
C ILE A 292 -7.00 7.20 -5.15
N ILE A 293 -6.23 7.82 -4.28
CA ILE A 293 -6.13 9.28 -4.21
C ILE A 293 -4.86 9.71 -4.91
N LEU A 294 -5.02 10.48 -5.98
CA LEU A 294 -3.98 10.90 -6.91
C LEU A 294 -3.81 12.42 -6.83
N PRO A 295 -2.57 12.93 -6.83
CA PRO A 295 -2.36 14.34 -7.11
C PRO A 295 -2.74 14.66 -8.55
N LYS A 296 -3.31 15.83 -8.80
CA LYS A 296 -3.56 16.30 -10.17
C LYS A 296 -2.24 16.44 -10.93
N LEU A 297 -2.14 15.74 -12.05
CA LEU A 297 -0.94 15.75 -12.89
C LEU A 297 -0.61 17.15 -13.46
N ASP A 298 -1.62 17.99 -13.66
CA ASP A 298 -1.46 19.34 -14.18
C ASP A 298 -0.53 20.18 -13.30
N GLN A 299 -0.66 20.08 -11.98
CA GLN A 299 0.23 20.77 -11.03
C GLN A 299 1.68 20.27 -11.11
N PHE A 300 1.86 19.01 -11.50
CA PHE A 300 3.18 18.44 -11.69
C PHE A 300 3.82 18.93 -12.98
N TYR A 301 3.05 19.09 -14.05
CA TYR A 301 3.51 19.66 -15.31
C TYR A 301 3.84 21.14 -15.17
N ASP A 302 3.08 21.90 -14.39
CA ASP A 302 3.39 23.32 -14.11
C ASP A 302 4.72 23.46 -13.35
N LEU A 303 5.03 22.56 -12.43
CA LEU A 303 6.32 22.52 -11.74
C LEU A 303 7.49 22.10 -12.67
N LEU A 304 7.19 21.35 -13.73
CA LEU A 304 8.18 20.94 -14.74
C LEU A 304 8.39 21.99 -15.84
N ASN A 305 7.57 23.05 -15.89
CA ASN A 305 7.67 24.07 -16.90
C ASN A 305 8.84 25.03 -16.57
N PRO A 306 9.92 25.04 -17.37
CA PRO A 306 11.09 25.88 -17.11
C PRO A 306 10.78 27.39 -17.15
N ASN A 307 9.65 27.77 -17.75
CA ASN A 307 9.24 29.17 -17.90
C ASN A 307 8.47 29.70 -16.66
N MET A 308 8.10 28.83 -15.73
CA MET A 308 7.46 29.20 -14.48
C MET A 308 8.43 29.56 -13.35
N VAL A 309 9.74 29.50 -13.60
CA VAL A 309 10.74 29.96 -12.61
C VAL A 309 10.68 31.48 -12.58
N PRO A 310 10.28 32.11 -11.45
CA PRO A 310 10.28 33.57 -11.36
C PRO A 310 11.69 34.09 -11.65
N ASN A 311 11.84 34.85 -12.70
CA ASN A 311 13.06 35.68 -12.92
C ASN A 311 13.11 36.67 -11.75
N LYS A 312 13.98 36.45 -10.76
CA LYS A 312 14.43 37.46 -9.84
C LYS A 312 15.82 37.89 -10.15
#